data_00f8a33b7257520390a0500921f66958
#
_entry.id   00f8a33b7257520390a0500921f66958
#
_cell.length_a   1.000
_cell.length_b   1.000
_cell.length_c   1.000
_cell.angle_alpha   90.00
_cell.angle_beta   90.00
_cell.angle_gamma   90.00
#
_symmetry.space_group_name_H-M   'P 1'
#
loop_
_entity.id
_entity.type
_entity.pdbx_description
1 polymer ?
#
loop_
_entity_poly.entity_id
_entity_poly.type
_entity_poly.pdbx_seq_one_letter_code
_entity_poly.pdbx_strand_id
1 'polypeptide(L)'
;MRFTIRHNTHYRYSQPVQLSPQQLRLHPRDDGAQRIIDHQLNITPMPLGRNDHLDIEGNRSTQLWFEEKTDRFDIEVTMQVETLRRNAFDYILEPEATVLPISHVRDNICAQAYLERIEPDDSVTAFAAELSLGVNRDTLSFLDRLNHYLFTDFTHMHRHTGDPQSPAFTLQRRSGACRDLAVLFIDCCRAEGIAARFASGYQKGNLQSERRHLHAWPEVYLPGAGWRAFDPTHGEAVADTHVTIAAAAHSRDTMPVTGVFVGKGVSSTLDYTVEIQVSEE
;
A
#
# COMPACT_ATOMS: atom_id res chain seq x y z
N MET A 1 -3.06 0.91 -19.13
CA MET A 1 -2.27 2.19 -19.13
C MET A 1 -0.80 1.89 -18.97
N ARG A 2 0.08 2.74 -19.51
CA ARG A 2 1.52 2.64 -19.29
C ARG A 2 1.98 3.80 -18.42
N PHE A 3 2.66 3.47 -17.33
CA PHE A 3 3.25 4.41 -16.38
C PHE A 3 4.76 4.48 -16.58
N THR A 4 5.30 5.70 -16.64
CA THR A 4 6.73 5.97 -16.48
C THR A 4 6.89 6.74 -15.17
N ILE A 5 7.59 6.15 -14.22
CA ILE A 5 7.72 6.67 -12.86
C ILE A 5 9.19 6.89 -12.55
N ARG A 6 9.51 8.06 -12.01
CA ARG A 6 10.81 8.34 -11.40
C ARG A 6 10.58 8.71 -9.93
N HIS A 7 11.26 8.00 -9.04
CA HIS A 7 11.18 8.24 -7.60
C HIS A 7 12.61 8.36 -7.03
N ASN A 8 12.93 9.53 -6.51
CA ASN A 8 14.20 9.82 -5.88
C ASN A 8 13.97 10.06 -4.39
N THR A 9 14.82 9.45 -3.57
CA THR A 9 14.81 9.59 -2.11
C THR A 9 16.20 9.95 -1.63
N HIS A 10 16.32 11.00 -0.83
CA HIS A 10 17.59 11.56 -0.38
C HIS A 10 17.62 11.66 1.14
N TYR A 11 18.46 10.87 1.77
CA TYR A 11 18.79 11.03 3.19
C TYR A 11 20.08 11.82 3.33
N ARG A 12 20.09 12.76 4.27
CA ARG A 12 21.27 13.57 4.62
C ARG A 12 21.47 13.48 6.12
N TYR A 13 22.69 13.22 6.52
CA TYR A 13 23.09 13.09 7.91
C TYR A 13 24.01 14.25 8.29
N SER A 14 23.85 14.81 9.50
CA SER A 14 24.67 15.94 9.96
C SER A 14 26.16 15.58 10.16
N GLN A 15 26.48 14.30 10.21
CA GLN A 15 27.83 13.74 10.29
C GLN A 15 27.83 12.35 9.63
N PRO A 16 29.00 11.84 9.19
CA PRO A 16 29.09 10.49 8.64
C PRO A 16 28.61 9.41 9.63
N VAL A 17 27.67 8.57 9.19
CA VAL A 17 27.06 7.47 9.95
C VAL A 17 27.40 6.12 9.34
N GLN A 18 27.35 5.08 10.15
CA GLN A 18 27.33 3.71 9.64
C GLN A 18 25.89 3.32 9.33
N LEU A 19 25.59 3.01 8.08
CA LEU A 19 24.31 2.42 7.71
C LEU A 19 24.26 0.95 8.12
N SER A 20 23.27 0.56 8.92
CA SER A 20 22.91 -0.85 9.10
C SER A 20 22.31 -1.39 7.80
N PRO A 21 22.11 -2.70 7.65
CA PRO A 21 21.43 -3.23 6.47
C PRO A 21 20.12 -2.48 6.19
N GLN A 22 19.97 -2.04 4.95
CA GLN A 22 18.79 -1.32 4.47
C GLN A 22 17.96 -2.26 3.60
N GLN A 23 16.65 -2.23 3.74
CA GLN A 23 15.73 -2.96 2.88
C GLN A 23 14.88 -2.00 2.08
N LEU A 24 14.84 -2.22 0.77
CA LEU A 24 14.07 -1.43 -0.17
C LEU A 24 12.94 -2.27 -0.75
N ARG A 25 11.73 -1.69 -0.79
CA ARG A 25 10.55 -2.21 -1.50
C ARG A 25 10.10 -1.15 -2.50
N LEU A 26 10.91 -0.98 -3.55
CA LEU A 26 10.71 0.03 -4.60
C LEU A 26 10.66 -0.62 -6.00
N HIS A 27 10.46 -1.92 -6.03
CA HIS A 27 10.29 -2.67 -7.26
C HIS A 27 8.80 -2.96 -7.47
N PRO A 28 8.21 -2.68 -8.65
CA PRO A 28 6.81 -3.00 -8.91
C PRO A 28 6.53 -4.49 -8.75
N ARG A 29 5.33 -4.82 -8.30
CA ARG A 29 4.87 -6.22 -8.29
C ARG A 29 4.64 -6.70 -9.73
N ASP A 30 4.73 -8.00 -9.92
CA ASP A 30 4.35 -8.69 -11.16
C ASP A 30 3.33 -9.77 -10.78
N ASP A 31 2.06 -9.39 -10.72
CA ASP A 31 1.00 -10.19 -10.09
C ASP A 31 -0.24 -10.39 -11.01
N GLY A 32 -0.06 -10.23 -12.30
CA GLY A 32 -1.14 -10.36 -13.29
C GLY A 32 -2.06 -9.15 -13.42
N ALA A 33 -2.04 -8.20 -12.47
CA ALA A 33 -2.73 -6.92 -12.61
C ALA A 33 -1.88 -5.86 -13.32
N GLN A 34 -0.56 -6.06 -13.30
CA GLN A 34 0.43 -5.20 -13.92
C GLN A 34 1.61 -6.00 -14.46
N ARG A 35 2.33 -5.42 -15.42
CA ARG A 35 3.53 -5.99 -16.04
C ARG A 35 4.66 -4.98 -16.00
N ILE A 36 5.84 -5.41 -15.59
CA ILE A 36 7.04 -4.58 -15.57
C ILE A 36 7.65 -4.59 -16.96
N ILE A 37 7.87 -3.40 -17.53
CA ILE A 37 8.54 -3.22 -18.80
C ILE A 37 10.03 -2.93 -18.56
N ASP A 38 10.34 -2.02 -17.62
CA ASP A 38 11.71 -1.67 -17.22
C ASP A 38 11.74 -1.28 -15.74
N HIS A 39 12.87 -1.54 -15.08
CA HIS A 39 13.13 -1.12 -13.71
C HIS A 39 14.63 -0.93 -13.48
N GLN A 40 15.00 0.25 -13.04
CA GLN A 40 16.38 0.63 -12.71
C GLN A 40 16.42 1.18 -11.29
N LEU A 41 17.41 0.73 -10.51
CA LEU A 41 17.64 1.14 -9.13
C LEU A 41 19.11 1.52 -8.97
N ASN A 42 19.36 2.80 -8.73
CA ASN A 42 20.67 3.39 -8.46
C ASN A 42 20.79 3.78 -6.99
N ILE A 43 21.92 3.42 -6.37
CA ILE A 43 22.17 3.63 -4.95
C ILE A 43 23.47 4.36 -4.74
N THR A 44 23.46 5.39 -3.89
CA THR A 44 24.66 6.12 -3.45
C THR A 44 24.64 6.27 -1.92
N PRO A 45 25.72 5.90 -1.21
CA PRO A 45 26.97 5.34 -1.72
C PRO A 45 26.78 3.94 -2.31
N MET A 46 27.75 3.49 -3.10
CA MET A 46 27.75 2.12 -3.62
C MET A 46 27.73 1.14 -2.45
N PRO A 47 26.75 0.22 -2.37
CA PRO A 47 26.72 -0.78 -1.32
C PRO A 47 27.89 -1.77 -1.46
N LEU A 48 28.40 -2.27 -0.33
CA LEU A 48 29.35 -3.38 -0.31
C LEU A 48 28.71 -4.65 -0.90
N GLY A 49 27.43 -4.86 -0.65
CA GLY A 49 26.69 -5.95 -1.22
C GLY A 49 25.20 -5.69 -1.33
N ARG A 50 24.57 -6.47 -2.21
CA ARG A 50 23.15 -6.40 -2.55
C ARG A 50 22.56 -7.80 -2.67
N ASN A 51 21.36 -8.00 -2.13
CA ASN A 51 20.56 -9.21 -2.29
C ASN A 51 19.13 -8.85 -2.72
N ASP A 52 18.75 -9.28 -3.92
CA ASP A 52 17.39 -9.15 -4.42
C ASP A 52 16.64 -10.46 -4.17
N HIS A 53 15.47 -10.39 -3.54
CA HIS A 53 14.66 -11.55 -3.19
C HIS A 53 13.17 -11.24 -3.20
N LEU A 54 12.35 -12.28 -3.18
CA LEU A 54 10.93 -12.17 -2.88
C LEU A 54 10.74 -12.38 -1.37
N ASP A 55 9.97 -11.51 -0.74
CA ASP A 55 9.52 -11.72 0.63
C ASP A 55 8.33 -12.70 0.68
N ILE A 56 7.85 -13.03 1.88
CA ILE A 56 6.74 -13.98 2.08
C ILE A 56 5.42 -13.48 1.46
N GLU A 57 5.27 -12.16 1.31
CA GLU A 57 4.10 -11.51 0.68
C GLU A 57 4.21 -11.48 -0.86
N GLY A 58 5.33 -11.95 -1.41
CA GLY A 58 5.63 -11.91 -2.84
C GLY A 58 6.06 -10.54 -3.34
N ASN A 59 6.46 -9.61 -2.46
CA ASN A 59 7.06 -8.36 -2.87
C ASN A 59 8.51 -8.56 -3.25
N ARG A 60 8.99 -7.91 -4.31
CA ARG A 60 10.42 -7.83 -4.60
C ARG A 60 11.08 -6.85 -3.64
N SER A 61 12.02 -7.36 -2.88
CA SER A 61 12.80 -6.62 -1.90
C SER A 61 14.27 -6.65 -2.25
N THR A 62 14.94 -5.52 -2.05
CA THR A 62 16.39 -5.38 -2.21
C THR A 62 17.00 -5.09 -0.84
N GLN A 63 17.84 -5.99 -0.35
CA GLN A 63 18.63 -5.77 0.86
C GLN A 63 20.01 -5.27 0.48
N LEU A 64 20.45 -4.18 1.15
CA LEU A 64 21.74 -3.54 0.92
C LEU A 64 22.52 -3.50 2.24
N TRP A 65 23.86 -3.66 2.17
CA TRP A 65 24.76 -3.43 3.29
C TRP A 65 25.97 -2.63 2.87
N PHE A 66 26.49 -1.85 3.82
CA PHE A 66 27.52 -0.86 3.60
C PHE A 66 28.66 -1.06 4.61
N GLU A 67 29.89 -0.84 4.16
CA GLU A 67 31.08 -0.94 5.02
C GLU A 67 31.54 0.44 5.49
N GLU A 68 31.49 1.43 4.61
CA GLU A 68 32.00 2.76 4.89
C GLU A 68 30.93 3.67 5.52
N LYS A 69 31.40 4.63 6.34
CA LYS A 69 30.56 5.70 6.85
C LYS A 69 30.21 6.69 5.74
N THR A 70 28.98 7.19 5.79
CA THR A 70 28.47 8.14 4.82
C THR A 70 27.65 9.25 5.47
N ASP A 71 27.66 10.43 4.88
CA ASP A 71 26.81 11.57 5.25
C ASP A 71 25.54 11.66 4.39
N ARG A 72 25.36 10.74 3.43
CA ARG A 72 24.21 10.68 2.54
C ARG A 72 23.82 9.24 2.19
N PHE A 73 22.54 9.06 1.86
CA PHE A 73 22.04 7.85 1.27
C PHE A 73 20.99 8.24 0.22
N ASP A 74 21.31 8.04 -1.06
CA ASP A 74 20.46 8.39 -2.19
C ASP A 74 19.96 7.12 -2.87
N ILE A 75 18.66 7.09 -3.16
CA ILE A 75 17.97 6.00 -3.83
C ILE A 75 17.26 6.62 -5.03
N GLU A 76 17.62 6.23 -6.24
CA GLU A 76 16.99 6.68 -7.48
C GLU A 76 16.36 5.49 -8.19
N VAL A 77 15.06 5.55 -8.41
CA VAL A 77 14.30 4.51 -9.10
C VAL A 77 13.67 5.10 -10.35
N THR A 78 13.85 4.40 -11.47
CA THR A 78 13.09 4.65 -12.69
C THR A 78 12.41 3.35 -13.11
N MET A 79 11.12 3.41 -13.41
CA MET A 79 10.37 2.23 -13.82
C MET A 79 9.36 2.54 -14.92
N GLN A 80 9.13 1.55 -15.77
CA GLN A 80 8.02 1.52 -16.71
C GLN A 80 7.15 0.32 -16.42
N VAL A 81 5.86 0.57 -16.18
CA VAL A 81 4.89 -0.44 -15.78
C VAL A 81 3.63 -0.30 -16.63
N GLU A 82 3.11 -1.40 -17.10
CA GLU A 82 1.82 -1.47 -17.77
C GLU A 82 0.80 -2.09 -16.84
N THR A 83 -0.32 -1.40 -16.60
CA THR A 83 -1.48 -1.93 -15.88
C THR A 83 -2.39 -2.67 -16.84
N LEU A 84 -2.78 -3.90 -16.48
CA LEU A 84 -3.45 -4.84 -17.37
C LEU A 84 -4.95 -4.93 -17.15
N ARG A 85 -5.43 -4.61 -15.95
CA ARG A 85 -6.82 -4.71 -15.56
C ARG A 85 -7.57 -3.45 -15.97
N ARG A 86 -8.43 -3.54 -16.99
CA ARG A 86 -9.19 -2.39 -17.50
C ARG A 86 -10.52 -2.16 -16.79
N ASN A 87 -11.07 -3.20 -16.17
CA ASN A 87 -12.32 -3.15 -15.40
C ASN A 87 -12.08 -3.74 -14.02
N ALA A 88 -12.41 -2.99 -12.98
CA ALA A 88 -12.24 -3.41 -11.59
C ALA A 88 -13.11 -4.63 -11.23
N PHE A 89 -14.23 -4.83 -11.95
CA PHE A 89 -15.24 -5.86 -11.70
C PHE A 89 -15.25 -7.00 -12.72
N ASP A 90 -14.19 -7.13 -13.54
CA ASP A 90 -14.09 -8.22 -14.52
C ASP A 90 -13.63 -9.53 -13.82
N TYR A 91 -14.56 -10.13 -13.08
CA TYR A 91 -14.39 -11.41 -12.37
C TYR A 91 -15.75 -12.03 -12.00
N ILE A 92 -15.70 -13.29 -11.61
CA ILE A 92 -16.85 -14.02 -11.05
C ILE A 92 -16.49 -14.45 -9.64
N LEU A 93 -17.34 -14.09 -8.67
CA LEU A 93 -17.20 -14.55 -7.29
C LEU A 93 -17.62 -16.02 -7.15
N GLU A 94 -16.94 -16.72 -6.25
CA GLU A 94 -17.51 -17.98 -5.75
C GLU A 94 -18.79 -17.69 -4.95
N PRO A 95 -19.79 -18.59 -4.97
CA PRO A 95 -21.08 -18.34 -4.29
C PRO A 95 -20.91 -17.99 -2.79
N GLU A 96 -19.94 -18.60 -2.11
CA GLU A 96 -19.65 -18.37 -0.70
C GLU A 96 -19.04 -16.99 -0.40
N ALA A 97 -18.56 -16.30 -1.44
CA ALA A 97 -17.99 -14.96 -1.33
C ALA A 97 -19.03 -13.84 -1.58
N THR A 98 -20.24 -14.18 -1.93
CA THR A 98 -21.29 -13.17 -2.24
C THR A 98 -21.95 -12.59 -1.00
N VAL A 99 -21.87 -13.28 0.16
CA VAL A 99 -22.52 -12.88 1.41
C VAL A 99 -21.52 -12.93 2.56
N LEU A 100 -21.57 -11.93 3.44
CA LEU A 100 -20.70 -11.79 4.63
C LEU A 100 -21.19 -12.60 5.83
N PRO A 101 -20.29 -13.15 6.64
CA PRO A 101 -18.84 -13.19 6.45
C PRO A 101 -18.42 -14.20 5.39
N ILE A 102 -17.33 -13.92 4.66
CA ILE A 102 -16.82 -14.83 3.64
C ILE A 102 -16.21 -16.06 4.31
N SER A 103 -16.56 -17.27 3.83
CA SER A 103 -15.92 -18.50 4.27
C SER A 103 -14.58 -18.71 3.55
N HIS A 104 -13.48 -18.58 4.29
CA HIS A 104 -12.12 -18.83 3.79
C HIS A 104 -11.67 -20.27 3.98
N VAL A 105 -12.58 -21.19 4.27
CA VAL A 105 -12.29 -22.59 4.64
C VAL A 105 -11.47 -23.34 3.58
N ARG A 106 -11.55 -22.94 2.32
CA ARG A 106 -10.83 -23.61 1.22
C ARG A 106 -9.45 -23.02 0.93
N ASP A 107 -9.23 -21.73 1.26
CA ASP A 107 -7.98 -20.99 0.95
C ASP A 107 -7.00 -20.93 2.13
N ASN A 108 -7.38 -21.44 3.20
CA ASN A 108 -6.80 -22.02 4.34
C ASN A 108 -5.82 -21.28 5.27
N ILE A 109 -4.57 -21.49 5.21
CA ILE A 109 -3.62 -21.11 6.29
C ILE A 109 -3.05 -19.73 6.06
N CYS A 110 -2.95 -19.30 4.80
CA CYS A 110 -2.40 -18.00 4.44
C CYS A 110 -3.39 -16.84 4.71
N ALA A 111 -4.68 -17.11 4.81
CA ALA A 111 -5.69 -16.05 5.01
C ALA A 111 -5.71 -15.50 6.44
N GLN A 112 -5.22 -16.25 7.44
CA GLN A 112 -5.30 -15.86 8.85
C GLN A 112 -4.64 -14.51 9.13
N ALA A 113 -3.44 -14.26 8.61
CA ALA A 113 -2.73 -13.00 8.79
C ALA A 113 -3.50 -11.79 8.21
N TYR A 114 -4.29 -12.02 7.18
CA TYR A 114 -5.11 -11.00 6.52
C TYR A 114 -6.50 -10.82 7.14
N LEU A 115 -6.89 -11.68 8.08
CA LEU A 115 -8.11 -11.58 8.89
C LEU A 115 -7.84 -11.04 10.30
N GLU A 116 -6.59 -11.11 10.76
CA GLU A 116 -6.21 -10.68 12.10
C GLU A 116 -6.32 -9.17 12.25
N ARG A 117 -7.06 -8.72 13.28
CA ARG A 117 -7.16 -7.32 13.67
C ARG A 117 -6.14 -7.04 14.76
N ILE A 118 -5.25 -6.05 14.53
CA ILE A 118 -4.15 -5.75 15.46
C ILE A 118 -4.68 -5.07 16.72
N GLU A 119 -5.58 -4.10 16.55
CA GLU A 119 -6.19 -3.31 17.62
C GLU A 119 -7.70 -3.32 17.43
N PRO A 120 -8.39 -4.45 17.74
CA PRO A 120 -9.85 -4.51 17.62
C PRO A 120 -10.51 -3.45 18.49
N ASP A 121 -11.45 -2.71 17.91
CA ASP A 121 -12.21 -1.67 18.59
C ASP A 121 -13.70 -1.85 18.31
N ASP A 122 -14.53 -1.70 19.36
CA ASP A 122 -15.97 -1.91 19.27
C ASP A 122 -16.66 -0.89 18.38
N SER A 123 -16.16 0.35 18.30
CA SER A 123 -16.72 1.39 17.44
C SER A 123 -16.51 1.07 15.97
N VAL A 124 -15.34 0.54 15.59
CA VAL A 124 -15.05 0.10 14.20
C VAL A 124 -15.87 -1.13 13.87
N THR A 125 -15.99 -2.07 14.80
CA THR A 125 -16.83 -3.27 14.63
C THR A 125 -18.29 -2.91 14.41
N ALA A 126 -18.85 -2.02 15.25
CA ALA A 126 -20.23 -1.56 15.12
C ALA A 126 -20.47 -0.80 13.80
N PHE A 127 -19.52 0.06 13.41
CA PHE A 127 -19.58 0.79 12.15
C PHE A 127 -19.58 -0.15 10.94
N ALA A 128 -18.67 -1.13 10.88
CA ALA A 128 -18.62 -2.11 9.81
C ALA A 128 -19.91 -2.94 9.73
N ALA A 129 -20.41 -3.40 10.89
CA ALA A 129 -21.66 -4.16 10.97
C ALA A 129 -22.88 -3.34 10.52
N GLU A 130 -22.97 -2.05 10.87
CA GLU A 130 -24.04 -1.17 10.40
C GLU A 130 -24.04 -1.04 8.87
N LEU A 131 -22.87 -0.81 8.26
CA LEU A 131 -22.76 -0.74 6.81
C LEU A 131 -23.13 -2.06 6.13
N SER A 132 -22.66 -3.19 6.66
CA SER A 132 -22.92 -4.53 6.14
C SER A 132 -24.40 -4.89 6.22
N LEU A 133 -25.03 -4.69 7.38
CA LEU A 133 -26.48 -4.94 7.58
C LEU A 133 -27.33 -4.06 6.67
N GLY A 134 -26.93 -2.81 6.46
CA GLY A 134 -27.64 -1.86 5.59
C GLY A 134 -27.66 -2.25 4.10
N VAL A 135 -26.86 -3.24 3.69
CA VAL A 135 -26.84 -3.82 2.34
C VAL A 135 -27.15 -5.33 2.35
N ASN A 136 -27.85 -5.82 3.39
CA ASN A 136 -28.20 -7.24 3.55
C ASN A 136 -27.00 -8.19 3.50
N ARG A 137 -25.84 -7.73 4.00
CA ARG A 137 -24.56 -8.47 3.97
C ARG A 137 -24.06 -8.88 2.58
N ASP A 138 -24.53 -8.22 1.53
CA ASP A 138 -23.97 -8.41 0.17
C ASP A 138 -22.55 -7.88 0.14
N THR A 139 -21.61 -8.74 -0.23
CA THR A 139 -20.15 -8.47 -0.13
C THR A 139 -19.74 -7.28 -0.99
N LEU A 140 -20.16 -7.23 -2.26
CA LEU A 140 -19.73 -6.15 -3.15
C LEU A 140 -20.40 -4.82 -2.77
N SER A 141 -21.67 -4.85 -2.38
CA SER A 141 -22.39 -3.66 -1.93
C SER A 141 -21.80 -3.12 -0.62
N PHE A 142 -21.30 -3.98 0.28
CA PHE A 142 -20.59 -3.54 1.49
C PHE A 142 -19.29 -2.84 1.15
N LEU A 143 -18.46 -3.44 0.29
CA LEU A 143 -17.17 -2.86 -0.12
C LEU A 143 -17.36 -1.51 -0.83
N ASP A 144 -18.31 -1.41 -1.75
CA ASP A 144 -18.65 -0.17 -2.43
C ASP A 144 -19.16 0.89 -1.44
N ARG A 145 -20.08 0.53 -0.56
CA ARG A 145 -20.62 1.43 0.46
C ARG A 145 -19.56 1.93 1.41
N LEU A 146 -18.67 1.05 1.90
CA LEU A 146 -17.56 1.41 2.76
C LEU A 146 -16.60 2.38 2.06
N ASN A 147 -16.23 2.05 0.82
CA ASN A 147 -15.35 2.89 0.01
C ASN A 147 -15.94 4.28 -0.24
N HIS A 148 -17.19 4.33 -0.64
CA HIS A 148 -17.91 5.58 -0.89
C HIS A 148 -18.08 6.41 0.39
N TYR A 149 -18.43 5.78 1.52
CA TYR A 149 -18.58 6.47 2.80
C TYR A 149 -17.27 7.12 3.25
N LEU A 150 -16.14 6.40 3.17
CA LEU A 150 -14.84 6.96 3.53
C LEU A 150 -14.41 8.10 2.60
N PHE A 151 -14.79 8.03 1.33
CA PHE A 151 -14.53 9.10 0.36
C PHE A 151 -15.36 10.36 0.62
N THR A 152 -16.67 10.21 0.90
CA THR A 152 -17.60 11.35 0.98
C THR A 152 -17.68 12.00 2.35
N ASP A 153 -17.57 11.20 3.42
CA ASP A 153 -17.82 11.65 4.80
C ASP A 153 -16.54 11.89 5.60
N PHE A 154 -15.37 11.63 5.01
CA PHE A 154 -14.07 11.88 5.66
C PHE A 154 -13.31 13.00 4.96
N THR A 155 -12.63 13.82 5.75
CA THR A 155 -11.70 14.83 5.23
C THR A 155 -10.35 14.19 4.95
N HIS A 156 -9.96 14.17 3.67
CA HIS A 156 -8.64 13.73 3.29
C HIS A 156 -7.57 14.75 3.69
N MET A 157 -6.53 14.29 4.39
CA MET A 157 -5.42 15.10 4.88
C MET A 157 -4.10 14.66 4.27
N HIS A 158 -3.25 15.63 3.92
CA HIS A 158 -1.86 15.36 3.57
C HIS A 158 -1.00 15.32 4.83
N ARG A 159 -0.42 14.16 5.13
CA ARG A 159 0.49 13.95 6.25
C ARG A 159 1.75 13.24 5.73
N HIS A 160 2.86 13.97 5.69
CA HIS A 160 4.10 13.49 5.04
C HIS A 160 4.85 12.43 5.85
N THR A 161 4.71 12.42 7.17
CA THR A 161 5.45 11.54 8.08
C THR A 161 4.54 10.83 9.09
N GLY A 162 5.09 9.84 9.77
CA GLY A 162 4.46 9.09 10.85
C GLY A 162 3.68 7.87 10.35
N ASP A 163 3.48 6.93 11.26
CA ASP A 163 2.73 5.71 11.03
C ASP A 163 1.24 6.00 10.77
N PRO A 164 0.48 5.05 10.21
CA PRO A 164 -0.97 5.15 10.16
C PRO A 164 -1.58 5.38 11.55
N GLN A 165 -2.61 6.20 11.60
CA GLN A 165 -3.45 6.33 12.80
C GLN A 165 -4.21 5.03 13.07
N SER A 166 -4.60 4.78 14.33
CA SER A 166 -5.47 3.64 14.63
C SER A 166 -6.82 3.78 13.90
N PRO A 167 -7.45 2.66 13.50
CA PRO A 167 -8.78 2.67 12.88
C PRO A 167 -9.83 3.44 13.68
N ALA A 168 -9.90 3.21 15.01
CA ALA A 168 -10.84 3.89 15.90
C ALA A 168 -10.64 5.41 15.92
N PHE A 169 -9.37 5.87 15.98
CA PHE A 169 -9.07 7.30 15.96
C PHE A 169 -9.46 7.94 14.62
N THR A 170 -9.15 7.29 13.50
CA THR A 170 -9.52 7.76 12.15
C THR A 170 -11.04 7.84 12.02
N LEU A 171 -11.77 6.81 12.48
CA LEU A 171 -13.23 6.77 12.47
C LEU A 171 -13.84 7.92 13.31
N GLN A 172 -13.35 8.12 14.54
CA GLN A 172 -13.81 9.18 15.42
C GLN A 172 -13.58 10.58 14.84
N ARG A 173 -12.41 10.80 14.25
CA ARG A 173 -12.01 12.11 13.70
C ARG A 173 -12.66 12.40 12.36
N ARG A 174 -13.11 11.39 11.64
CA ARG A 174 -13.58 11.49 10.25
C ARG A 174 -12.58 12.23 9.36
N SER A 175 -11.29 12.00 9.57
CA SER A 175 -10.22 12.61 8.79
C SER A 175 -8.95 11.78 8.87
N GLY A 176 -8.21 11.70 7.76
CA GLY A 176 -6.96 10.97 7.70
C GLY A 176 -6.22 11.13 6.38
N ALA A 177 -4.96 10.70 6.35
CA ALA A 177 -4.21 10.51 5.11
C ALA A 177 -4.63 9.21 4.43
N CYS A 178 -4.22 8.99 3.19
CA CYS A 178 -4.52 7.75 2.43
C CYS A 178 -4.23 6.49 3.24
N ARG A 179 -3.10 6.44 3.94
CA ARG A 179 -2.72 5.30 4.79
C ARG A 179 -3.65 5.08 5.99
N ASP A 180 -4.21 6.15 6.56
CA ASP A 180 -5.14 6.09 7.69
C ASP A 180 -6.49 5.53 7.23
N LEU A 181 -6.99 6.01 6.08
CA LEU A 181 -8.22 5.51 5.46
C LEU A 181 -8.06 4.06 5.01
N ALA A 182 -6.89 3.70 4.45
CA ALA A 182 -6.61 2.31 4.06
C ALA A 182 -6.64 1.36 5.27
N VAL A 183 -6.02 1.73 6.39
CA VAL A 183 -6.01 0.89 7.60
C VAL A 183 -7.40 0.78 8.22
N LEU A 184 -8.20 1.85 8.24
CA LEU A 184 -9.60 1.80 8.68
C LEU A 184 -10.44 0.89 7.78
N PHE A 185 -10.31 1.02 6.46
CA PHE A 185 -11.01 0.16 5.50
C PHE A 185 -10.68 -1.33 5.72
N ILE A 186 -9.37 -1.64 5.88
CA ILE A 186 -8.88 -2.99 6.14
C ILE A 186 -9.48 -3.55 7.44
N ASP A 187 -9.51 -2.75 8.52
CA ASP A 187 -10.03 -3.20 9.81
C ASP A 187 -11.55 -3.45 9.74
N CYS A 188 -12.31 -2.61 9.03
CA CYS A 188 -13.73 -2.84 8.76
C CYS A 188 -13.96 -4.14 7.97
N CYS A 189 -13.16 -4.40 6.93
CA CYS A 189 -13.22 -5.64 6.16
C CYS A 189 -12.94 -6.87 7.02
N ARG A 190 -11.89 -6.81 7.84
CA ARG A 190 -11.53 -7.91 8.76
C ARG A 190 -12.60 -8.14 9.83
N ALA A 191 -13.25 -7.10 10.30
CA ALA A 191 -14.39 -7.21 11.24
C ALA A 191 -15.58 -7.97 10.64
N GLU A 192 -15.80 -7.83 9.33
CA GLU A 192 -16.86 -8.53 8.58
C GLU A 192 -16.39 -9.85 7.95
N GLY A 193 -15.18 -10.34 8.30
CA GLY A 193 -14.65 -11.62 7.85
C GLY A 193 -14.09 -11.60 6.41
N ILE A 194 -13.74 -10.43 5.89
CA ILE A 194 -13.05 -10.31 4.60
C ILE A 194 -11.55 -10.21 4.83
N ALA A 195 -10.77 -11.11 4.25
CA ALA A 195 -9.31 -11.01 4.25
C ALA A 195 -8.88 -9.75 3.49
N ALA A 196 -8.08 -8.91 4.14
CA ALA A 196 -7.68 -7.63 3.59
C ALA A 196 -6.20 -7.34 3.89
N ARG A 197 -5.53 -6.62 2.99
CA ARG A 197 -4.13 -6.23 3.12
C ARG A 197 -3.91 -4.78 2.71
N PHE A 198 -2.79 -4.24 3.16
CA PHE A 198 -2.35 -2.90 2.82
C PHE A 198 -1.48 -2.94 1.57
N ALA A 199 -1.73 -2.05 0.64
CA ALA A 199 -0.92 -1.86 -0.55
C ALA A 199 -0.32 -0.45 -0.58
N SER A 200 0.91 -0.34 -1.07
CA SER A 200 1.56 0.93 -1.35
C SER A 200 2.12 0.98 -2.76
N GLY A 201 2.19 2.19 -3.32
CA GLY A 201 2.66 2.37 -4.68
C GLY A 201 2.35 3.75 -5.23
N TYR A 202 1.97 3.82 -6.48
CA TYR A 202 1.72 5.06 -7.20
C TYR A 202 0.33 5.07 -7.81
N GLN A 203 -0.31 6.22 -7.79
CA GLN A 203 -1.62 6.43 -8.37
C GLN A 203 -1.50 7.48 -9.48
N LYS A 204 -2.26 7.30 -10.56
CA LYS A 204 -2.30 8.20 -11.74
C LYS A 204 -2.45 9.68 -11.33
N GLY A 205 -3.28 9.96 -10.32
CA GLY A 205 -3.55 11.28 -9.75
C GLY A 205 -4.08 12.30 -10.76
N ASN A 206 -4.23 13.52 -10.30
CA ASN A 206 -4.51 14.63 -11.19
C ASN A 206 -3.22 15.02 -11.94
N LEU A 207 -3.23 14.94 -13.27
CA LEU A 207 -2.09 15.29 -14.15
C LEU A 207 -1.60 16.73 -13.98
N GLN A 208 -2.41 17.60 -13.36
CA GLN A 208 -2.08 19.01 -13.08
C GLN A 208 -1.44 19.22 -11.70
N SER A 209 -1.31 18.19 -10.87
CA SER A 209 -0.67 18.30 -9.56
C SER A 209 0.85 18.33 -9.72
N GLU A 210 1.49 19.39 -9.21
CA GLU A 210 2.95 19.57 -9.27
C GLU A 210 3.72 18.61 -8.35
N ARG A 211 3.08 18.06 -7.31
CA ARG A 211 3.71 17.14 -6.36
C ARG A 211 2.98 15.81 -6.32
N ARG A 212 3.73 14.75 -6.60
CA ARG A 212 3.30 13.37 -6.48
C ARG A 212 3.93 12.76 -5.24
N HIS A 213 3.23 11.81 -4.67
CA HIS A 213 3.67 11.09 -3.47
C HIS A 213 3.41 9.60 -3.64
N LEU A 214 4.09 8.79 -2.83
CA LEU A 214 3.63 7.43 -2.61
C LEU A 214 2.20 7.45 -2.08
N HIS A 215 1.40 6.55 -2.59
CA HIS A 215 0.02 6.37 -2.22
C HIS A 215 -0.19 5.03 -1.50
N ALA A 216 -1.27 4.93 -0.76
CA ALA A 216 -1.64 3.73 -0.02
C ALA A 216 -3.13 3.45 -0.17
N TRP A 217 -3.48 2.16 -0.30
CA TRP A 217 -4.85 1.70 -0.45
C TRP A 217 -5.05 0.29 0.12
N PRO A 218 -6.30 -0.12 0.42
CA PRO A 218 -6.62 -1.49 0.78
C PRO A 218 -6.76 -2.40 -0.43
N GLU A 219 -6.39 -3.65 -0.26
CA GLU A 219 -6.77 -4.74 -1.14
C GLU A 219 -7.52 -5.80 -0.32
N VAL A 220 -8.60 -6.34 -0.89
CA VAL A 220 -9.40 -7.42 -0.30
C VAL A 220 -9.30 -8.69 -1.13
N TYR A 221 -9.25 -9.83 -0.45
CA TYR A 221 -9.27 -11.13 -1.12
C TYR A 221 -10.70 -11.62 -1.27
N LEU A 222 -11.11 -11.82 -2.52
CA LEU A 222 -12.44 -12.32 -2.86
C LEU A 222 -12.29 -13.67 -3.56
N PRO A 223 -12.78 -14.78 -2.98
CA PRO A 223 -12.78 -16.08 -3.63
C PRO A 223 -13.41 -16.03 -5.02
N GLY A 224 -12.71 -16.60 -6.00
CA GLY A 224 -13.02 -16.50 -7.43
C GLY A 224 -12.42 -15.27 -8.12
N ALA A 225 -12.22 -14.16 -7.41
CA ALA A 225 -11.67 -12.92 -7.95
C ALA A 225 -10.18 -12.73 -7.63
N GLY A 226 -9.68 -13.29 -6.50
CA GLY A 226 -8.36 -12.99 -5.96
C GLY A 226 -8.30 -11.61 -5.29
N TRP A 227 -7.13 -11.01 -5.21
CA TRP A 227 -6.94 -9.69 -4.62
C TRP A 227 -7.55 -8.58 -5.49
N ARG A 228 -8.40 -7.74 -4.88
CA ARG A 228 -9.08 -6.60 -5.49
C ARG A 228 -8.84 -5.34 -4.67
N ALA A 229 -8.44 -4.27 -5.33
CA ALA A 229 -8.08 -3.01 -4.70
C ALA A 229 -9.24 -2.02 -4.71
N PHE A 230 -9.34 -1.26 -3.63
CA PHE A 230 -10.24 -0.11 -3.47
C PHE A 230 -9.41 1.10 -3.04
N ASP A 231 -9.85 2.29 -3.42
CA ASP A 231 -9.19 3.52 -2.99
C ASP A 231 -10.19 4.47 -2.32
N PRO A 232 -10.28 4.43 -0.99
CA PRO A 232 -11.17 5.32 -0.25
C PRO A 232 -10.76 6.78 -0.27
N THR A 233 -9.55 7.11 -0.76
CA THR A 233 -9.11 8.51 -0.95
C THR A 233 -9.74 9.12 -2.19
N HIS A 234 -9.99 8.30 -3.23
CA HIS A 234 -10.56 8.70 -4.50
C HIS A 234 -11.97 8.15 -4.75
N GLY A 235 -12.48 7.28 -3.86
CA GLY A 235 -13.80 6.67 -3.96
C GLY A 235 -13.94 5.67 -5.10
N GLU A 236 -12.84 5.07 -5.55
CA GLU A 236 -12.84 4.18 -6.72
C GLU A 236 -12.53 2.72 -6.36
N ALA A 237 -13.14 1.77 -7.07
CA ALA A 237 -12.64 0.42 -7.19
C ALA A 237 -11.51 0.44 -8.23
N VAL A 238 -10.32 -0.03 -7.83
CA VAL A 238 -9.10 0.15 -8.63
C VAL A 238 -9.07 -0.81 -9.81
N ALA A 239 -8.87 -0.25 -11.00
CA ALA A 239 -8.61 -1.00 -12.23
C ALA A 239 -7.15 -0.79 -12.68
N ASP A 240 -6.92 0.20 -13.56
CA ASP A 240 -5.63 0.46 -14.21
C ASP A 240 -4.96 1.76 -13.76
N THR A 241 -5.53 2.44 -12.76
CA THR A 241 -5.08 3.75 -12.26
C THR A 241 -3.94 3.69 -11.25
N HIS A 242 -3.58 2.49 -10.77
CA HIS A 242 -2.59 2.28 -9.71
C HIS A 242 -1.47 1.32 -10.13
N VAL A 243 -0.25 1.60 -9.66
CA VAL A 243 0.91 0.72 -9.76
C VAL A 243 1.34 0.30 -8.36
N THR A 244 1.19 -0.98 -8.03
CA THR A 244 1.55 -1.55 -6.73
C THR A 244 3.04 -1.89 -6.67
N ILE A 245 3.74 -1.41 -5.64
CA ILE A 245 5.14 -1.77 -5.36
C ILE A 245 5.27 -2.76 -4.21
N ALA A 246 4.40 -2.66 -3.20
CA ALA A 246 4.37 -3.62 -2.10
C ALA A 246 2.94 -3.79 -1.58
N ALA A 247 2.61 -5.01 -1.15
CA ALA A 247 1.37 -5.32 -0.45
C ALA A 247 1.68 -6.32 0.67
N ALA A 248 1.08 -6.11 1.86
CA ALA A 248 1.29 -6.97 3.02
C ALA A 248 0.11 -6.90 4.00
N ALA A 249 0.01 -7.89 4.88
CA ALA A 249 -1.02 -7.89 5.93
C ALA A 249 -0.97 -6.63 6.81
N HIS A 250 0.22 -6.06 7.01
CA HIS A 250 0.43 -4.87 7.83
C HIS A 250 1.14 -3.76 7.05
N SER A 251 0.74 -2.51 7.28
CA SER A 251 1.30 -1.32 6.62
C SER A 251 2.82 -1.17 6.78
N ARG A 252 3.37 -1.52 7.96
CA ARG A 252 4.81 -1.47 8.25
C ARG A 252 5.64 -2.34 7.29
N ASP A 253 5.07 -3.44 6.80
CA ASP A 253 5.75 -4.40 5.94
C ASP A 253 5.72 -3.97 4.45
N THR A 254 5.07 -2.83 4.14
CA THR A 254 5.05 -2.21 2.80
C THR A 254 5.89 -0.95 2.72
N MET A 255 6.62 -0.59 3.78
CA MET A 255 7.46 0.61 3.79
C MET A 255 8.51 0.55 2.68
N PRO A 256 8.64 1.61 1.86
CA PRO A 256 9.53 1.62 0.69
C PRO A 256 11.00 1.50 1.08
N VAL A 257 11.37 2.06 2.22
CA VAL A 257 12.73 1.99 2.77
C VAL A 257 12.63 1.68 4.25
N THR A 258 13.30 0.62 4.69
CA THR A 258 13.44 0.29 6.11
C THR A 258 14.90 0.01 6.44
N GLY A 259 15.36 0.54 7.56
CA GLY A 259 16.72 0.40 8.05
C GLY A 259 17.02 1.43 9.12
N VAL A 260 18.17 1.34 9.72
CA VAL A 260 18.64 2.28 10.72
C VAL A 260 20.09 2.72 10.42
N PHE A 261 20.51 3.79 11.05
CA PHE A 261 21.92 4.21 11.04
C PHE A 261 22.45 4.27 12.47
N VAL A 262 23.74 4.12 12.59
CA VAL A 262 24.46 4.22 13.87
C VAL A 262 25.33 5.46 13.82
N GLY A 263 25.07 6.40 14.74
CA GLY A 263 25.82 7.65 14.92
C GLY A 263 25.38 8.35 16.20
N LYS A 264 26.33 8.90 16.98
CA LYS A 264 26.02 9.59 18.21
C LYS A 264 25.76 11.08 17.95
N GLY A 265 24.58 11.57 18.35
CA GLY A 265 24.22 12.99 18.20
C GLY A 265 24.01 13.43 16.75
N VAL A 266 23.63 12.50 15.88
CA VAL A 266 23.38 12.77 14.45
C VAL A 266 21.91 13.06 14.23
N SER A 267 21.62 14.13 13.51
CA SER A 267 20.31 14.39 12.92
C SER A 267 20.27 13.91 11.47
N SER A 268 19.08 13.49 11.01
CA SER A 268 18.85 13.13 9.61
C SER A 268 17.71 13.94 9.03
N THR A 269 17.81 14.24 7.74
CA THR A 269 16.71 14.80 6.93
C THR A 269 16.42 13.86 5.78
N LEU A 270 15.14 13.79 5.42
CA LEU A 270 14.63 13.03 4.29
C LEU A 270 13.95 14.01 3.33
N ASP A 271 14.36 13.97 2.08
CA ASP A 271 13.66 14.60 0.95
C ASP A 271 13.38 13.58 -0.13
N TYR A 272 12.28 13.76 -0.88
CA TYR A 272 11.94 12.87 -1.98
C TYR A 272 11.17 13.60 -3.08
N THR A 273 11.30 13.08 -4.29
CA THR A 273 10.52 13.53 -5.45
C THR A 273 9.94 12.32 -6.18
N VAL A 274 8.69 12.48 -6.63
CA VAL A 274 8.00 11.47 -7.46
C VAL A 274 7.46 12.15 -8.70
N GLU A 275 7.85 11.67 -9.86
CA GLU A 275 7.33 12.08 -11.16
C GLU A 275 6.61 10.90 -11.80
N ILE A 276 5.40 11.12 -12.30
CA ILE A 276 4.57 10.09 -12.94
C ILE A 276 4.06 10.63 -14.27
N GLN A 277 4.38 9.92 -15.33
CA GLN A 277 3.82 10.14 -16.66
C GLN A 277 2.97 8.92 -17.02
N VAL A 278 1.79 9.16 -17.57
CA VAL A 278 0.85 8.10 -17.96
C VAL A 278 0.48 8.28 -19.41
N SER A 279 0.55 7.20 -20.18
CA SER A 279 0.04 7.13 -21.54
C SER A 279 -1.07 6.08 -21.62
N GLU A 280 -2.14 6.43 -22.34
CA GLU A 280 -3.18 5.50 -22.77
C GLU A 280 -2.73 4.95 -24.14
N GLU A 281 -2.47 3.65 -24.23
CA GLU A 281 -2.25 2.95 -25.50
C GLU A 281 -3.57 2.39 -26.03
#